data_b67eb91aef16f1b969b5e1130866add0
#
_entry.id   b67eb91aef16f1b969b5e1130866add0
#
_cell.length_a   1.000
_cell.length_b   1.000
_cell.length_c   1.000
_cell.angle_alpha   90.00
_cell.angle_beta   90.00
_cell.angle_gamma   90.00
#
_symmetry.space_group_name_H-M   'P 1'
#
loop_
_entity.id
_entity.type
_entity.pdbx_description
1 polymer ?
#
loop_
_entity_poly.entity_id
_entity_poly.type
_entity_poly.pdbx_seq_one_letter_code
_entity_poly.pdbx_strand_id
1 'polypeptide(L)' 'MLTKKITFALADWITEWRKCLNKNPSVDECIKFVQWKLEDYKLSDSDKRIIESILLYESQ' A
#
# COMPACT_ATOMS: atom_id res chain seq x y z
N MET A 1 -5.06 -10.47 -8.59
CA MET A 1 -4.21 -10.79 -7.43
C MET A 1 -2.83 -10.13 -7.58
N LEU A 2 -2.30 -9.58 -6.51
CA LEU A 2 -0.98 -8.94 -6.56
C LEU A 2 0.11 -9.99 -6.69
N THR A 3 1.08 -9.75 -7.57
CA THR A 3 2.24 -10.63 -7.70
C THR A 3 3.22 -10.36 -6.56
N LYS A 4 4.15 -11.28 -6.31
CA LYS A 4 5.20 -11.07 -5.31
C LYS A 4 6.02 -9.82 -5.63
N LYS A 5 6.35 -9.63 -6.90
CA LYS A 5 7.13 -8.49 -7.35
C LYS A 5 6.43 -7.17 -7.02
N ILE A 6 5.12 -7.09 -7.30
CA ILE A 6 4.33 -5.90 -7.01
C ILE A 6 4.22 -5.72 -5.49
N THR A 7 4.05 -6.80 -4.74
CA THR A 7 3.94 -6.73 -3.28
C THR A 7 5.20 -6.14 -2.66
N PHE A 8 6.38 -6.55 -3.12
CA PHE A 8 7.64 -5.97 -2.64
C PHE A 8 7.75 -4.50 -3.02
N ALA A 9 7.37 -4.15 -4.25
CA ALA A 9 7.38 -2.76 -4.68
C ALA A 9 6.44 -1.89 -3.83
N LEU A 10 5.27 -2.43 -3.47
CA LEU A 10 4.31 -1.72 -2.62
C LEU A 10 4.90 -1.38 -1.26
N ALA A 11 5.66 -2.29 -0.66
CA ALA A 11 6.29 -2.03 0.63
C ALA A 11 7.23 -0.81 0.55
N ASP A 12 8.04 -0.73 -0.49
CA ASP A 12 8.94 0.39 -0.72
C ASP A 12 8.16 1.69 -0.98
N TRP A 13 7.13 1.62 -1.81
CA TRP A 13 6.31 2.80 -2.15
C TRP A 13 5.62 3.37 -0.91
N ILE A 14 5.05 2.50 -0.09
CA ILE A 14 4.36 2.92 1.12
C ILE A 14 5.35 3.54 2.11
N THR A 15 6.52 2.94 2.27
CA THR A 15 7.56 3.46 3.15
C THR A 15 7.98 4.87 2.74
N GLU A 16 8.27 5.08 1.45
CA GLU A 16 8.68 6.39 0.94
C GLU A 16 7.54 7.41 1.06
N TRP A 17 6.33 6.99 0.77
CA TRP A 17 5.17 7.87 0.87
C TRP A 17 4.95 8.35 2.30
N ARG A 18 5.08 7.46 3.28
CA ARG A 18 4.93 7.82 4.69
C ARG A 18 5.99 8.83 5.13
N LYS A 19 7.21 8.66 4.65
CA LYS A 19 8.28 9.63 4.94
C LYS A 19 7.92 11.01 4.39
N CYS A 20 7.38 11.07 3.18
CA CYS A 20 6.96 12.32 2.56
C CYS A 20 5.82 12.98 3.34
N LEU A 21 4.87 12.19 3.84
CA LEU A 21 3.76 12.72 4.62
C LEU A 21 4.16 13.17 6.01
N ASN A 22 5.22 12.60 6.55
CA ASN A 22 5.69 12.84 7.92
C ASN A 22 4.60 12.55 8.95
N LYS A 23 3.73 11.58 8.66
CA LYS A 23 2.66 11.12 9.55
C LYS A 23 2.26 9.70 9.17
N ASN A 24 1.50 9.03 10.03
CA ASN A 24 0.95 7.72 9.75
C ASN A 24 -0.40 7.87 9.04
N PRO A 25 -0.51 7.49 7.77
CA PRO A 25 -1.78 7.57 7.06
C PRO A 25 -2.75 6.47 7.53
N SER A 26 -4.04 6.69 7.28
CA SER A 26 -5.04 5.66 7.54
C SER A 26 -4.95 4.56 6.47
N VAL A 27 -5.58 3.41 6.74
CA VAL A 27 -5.65 2.31 5.78
C VAL A 27 -6.34 2.77 4.49
N ASP A 28 -7.42 3.53 4.60
CA ASP A 28 -8.14 4.04 3.44
C ASP A 28 -7.26 4.94 2.57
N GLU A 29 -6.48 5.82 3.20
CA GLU A 29 -5.54 6.67 2.47
C GLU A 29 -4.49 5.84 1.75
N CYS A 30 -3.99 4.80 2.40
CA CYS A 30 -3.00 3.90 1.83
C CYS A 30 -3.57 3.15 0.63
N ILE A 31 -4.80 2.66 0.73
CA ILE A 31 -5.48 1.97 -0.37
C ILE A 31 -5.64 2.90 -1.57
N LYS A 32 -6.04 4.14 -1.34
CA LYS A 32 -6.17 5.13 -2.42
C LYS A 32 -4.82 5.41 -3.08
N PHE A 33 -3.76 5.52 -2.29
CA PHE A 33 -2.42 5.73 -2.81
C PHE A 33 -1.99 4.58 -3.72
N VAL A 34 -2.19 3.33 -3.26
CA VAL A 34 -1.83 2.15 -4.04
C VAL A 34 -2.66 2.07 -5.32
N GLN A 35 -3.96 2.35 -5.23
CA GLN A 35 -4.84 2.36 -6.40
C GLN A 35 -4.37 3.39 -7.43
N TRP A 36 -3.92 4.54 -6.98
CA TRP A 36 -3.36 5.57 -7.86
C TRP A 36 -2.08 5.08 -8.54
N LYS A 37 -1.21 4.38 -7.82
CA LYS A 37 0.02 3.83 -8.37
C LYS A 37 -0.22 2.72 -9.40
N LEU A 38 -1.29 1.95 -9.22
CA LEU A 38 -1.64 0.81 -10.07
C LEU A 38 -2.81 1.15 -11.01
N GLU A 39 -2.70 2.24 -11.73
CA GLU A 39 -3.76 2.91 -12.49
C GLU A 39 -4.85 2.00 -13.08
N ASP A 40 -4.47 0.93 -13.75
CA ASP A 40 -5.41 0.04 -14.45
C ASP A 40 -5.79 -1.20 -13.66
N TYR A 41 -5.36 -1.29 -12.40
CA TYR A 41 -5.58 -2.47 -11.60
C TYR A 41 -6.67 -2.22 -10.57
N LYS A 42 -7.67 -3.10 -10.53
CA LYS A 42 -8.71 -3.05 -9.49
C LYS A 42 -8.28 -3.91 -8.32
N LEU A 43 -8.25 -3.34 -7.14
CA LEU A 43 -7.89 -4.05 -5.94
C LEU A 43 -9.06 -4.90 -5.46
N SER A 44 -8.82 -6.21 -5.27
CA SER A 44 -9.79 -7.10 -4.64
C SER A 44 -9.73 -6.92 -3.13
N ASP A 45 -10.68 -7.52 -2.41
CA ASP A 45 -10.67 -7.48 -0.96
C ASP A 45 -9.41 -8.13 -0.39
N SER A 46 -8.94 -9.22 -1.02
CA SER A 46 -7.70 -9.87 -0.63
C SER A 46 -6.49 -8.94 -0.80
N ASP A 47 -6.45 -8.20 -1.91
CA ASP A 47 -5.38 -7.25 -2.18
C ASP A 47 -5.37 -6.12 -1.15
N LYS A 48 -6.55 -5.64 -0.77
CA LYS A 48 -6.66 -4.59 0.26
C LYS A 48 -6.15 -5.08 1.61
N ARG A 49 -6.37 -6.35 1.94
CA ARG A 49 -5.83 -6.94 3.16
C ARG A 49 -4.31 -7.01 3.14
N ILE A 50 -3.73 -7.31 1.98
CA ILE A 50 -2.27 -7.32 1.82
C ILE A 50 -1.71 -5.92 2.06
N ILE A 51 -2.35 -4.90 1.48
CA ILE A 51 -1.93 -3.50 1.66
C ILE A 51 -2.04 -3.11 3.14
N GLU A 52 -3.13 -3.46 3.78
CA GLU A 52 -3.33 -3.18 5.21
C GLU A 52 -2.22 -3.83 6.05
N SER A 53 -1.89 -5.09 5.75
CA SER A 53 -0.84 -5.81 6.46
C SER A 53 0.51 -5.14 6.29
N ILE A 54 0.83 -4.67 5.09
CA ILE A 54 2.08 -3.96 4.83
C ILE A 54 2.13 -2.66 5.64
N LEU A 55 1.05 -1.91 5.62
CA LEU A 55 0.97 -0.65 6.35
C LEU A 55 1.16 -0.84 7.86
N LEU A 56 0.48 -1.83 8.42
CA LEU A 56 0.58 -2.13 9.85
C LEU A 56 1.98 -2.61 10.22
N TYR A 57 2.59 -3.41 9.37
CA TYR A 57 3.96 -3.89 9.59
C TYR A 57 4.95 -2.72 9.61
N GLU A 58 4.84 -1.81 8.65
CA GLU A 58 5.71 -0.65 8.55
C GLU A 58 5.49 0.36 9.69
N SER A 59 4.33 0.30 10.34
CA SER A 59 4.01 1.20 11.47
C SER A 59 4.66 0.80 12.78
N GLN A 60 5.20 -0.41 12.86
CA GLN A 60 5.80 -0.92 14.11
C GLN A 60 7.22 -0.42 14.32
#